data_1830d87e9639346c7192f098a06d8972
#
_entry.id   1830d87e9639346c7192f098a06d8972
#
_cell.length_a   1.000
_cell.length_b   1.000
_cell.length_c   1.000
_cell.angle_alpha   90.00
_cell.angle_beta   90.00
_cell.angle_gamma   90.00
#
_symmetry.space_group_name_H-M   'P 1'
#
loop_
_entity.id
_entity.type
_entity.pdbx_description
1 polymer ?
#
loop_
_entity_poly.entity_id
_entity_poly.type
_entity_poly.pdbx_seq_one_letter_code
_entity_poly.pdbx_strand_id
1 'polypeptide(L)'
;MPAPMAERLNDNVAGRLDEVASLLAAQGANPFRVRAYRRAAETLRQMPRPVSEVLEQEGLEGLQALPGVGESIARAIRDVLQHGRMAMLERLRGESDPVKLLASVPGIGRAFAERLHTDLGLDTLEELEAAAHDGRLEQIAGIGHKRLAGIRDSLAHRLARVRPPAPPASDGRPSIDELLAIDREYREKAAAGQLVTIAPRRFNPSRQAWLPVLHTERGSRHYTALFSNTALAHRVGRTRDWVVIYWDDGRGAERQCTVVTAERGPLKGRRVVRGREAEMAPAPGRAGVA
;
A
#
# COMPACT_ATOMS: atom_id res chain seq x y z
N MET A 1 3.50 38.57 12.46
CA MET A 1 3.37 37.58 13.57
C MET A 1 3.44 36.21 12.95
N PRO A 2 4.28 35.30 13.43
CA PRO A 2 4.23 33.91 12.94
C PRO A 2 2.89 33.26 13.35
N ALA A 3 2.26 32.53 12.44
CA ALA A 3 1.03 31.80 12.70
C ALA A 3 1.19 30.88 13.94
N PRO A 4 0.17 30.74 14.78
CA PRO A 4 0.22 29.86 15.95
C PRO A 4 0.57 28.42 15.51
N MET A 5 1.23 27.67 16.41
CA MET A 5 1.75 26.34 16.09
C MET A 5 0.67 25.36 15.60
N ALA A 6 -0.57 25.55 16.06
CA ALA A 6 -1.75 24.84 15.61
C ALA A 6 -2.05 25.03 14.10
N GLU A 7 -2.08 26.27 13.64
CA GLU A 7 -2.32 26.61 12.23
C GLU A 7 -1.25 26.00 11.33
N ARG A 8 0.03 26.07 11.73
CA ARG A 8 1.13 25.47 10.96
C ARG A 8 1.04 23.97 10.82
N LEU A 9 0.55 23.26 11.85
CA LEU A 9 0.37 21.81 11.79
C LEU A 9 -0.79 21.44 10.87
N ASN A 10 -1.93 22.09 11.03
CA ASN A 10 -3.10 21.88 10.18
C ASN A 10 -2.78 22.19 8.70
N ASP A 11 -2.08 23.32 8.44
CA ASP A 11 -1.64 23.69 7.09
C ASP A 11 -0.67 22.67 6.48
N ASN A 12 0.24 22.11 7.26
CA ASN A 12 1.15 21.07 6.79
C ASN A 12 0.40 19.80 6.36
N VAL A 13 -0.54 19.33 7.18
CA VAL A 13 -1.36 18.15 6.87
C VAL A 13 -2.27 18.45 5.68
N ALA A 14 -2.93 19.60 5.66
CA ALA A 14 -3.77 20.05 4.57
C ALA A 14 -3.00 20.14 3.23
N GLY A 15 -1.79 20.69 3.26
CA GLY A 15 -0.93 20.77 2.07
C GLY A 15 -0.61 19.40 1.48
N ARG A 16 -0.41 18.37 2.32
CA ARG A 16 -0.21 16.99 1.84
C ARG A 16 -1.47 16.39 1.23
N LEU A 17 -2.65 16.67 1.79
CA LEU A 17 -3.93 16.23 1.22
C LEU A 17 -4.19 16.90 -0.13
N ASP A 18 -3.91 18.20 -0.28
CA ASP A 18 -4.02 18.91 -1.55
C ASP A 18 -3.04 18.38 -2.61
N GLU A 19 -1.84 18.02 -2.21
CA GLU A 19 -0.89 17.40 -3.11
C GLU A 19 -1.37 16.03 -3.58
N VAL A 20 -1.96 15.21 -2.68
CA VAL A 20 -2.62 13.96 -3.07
C VAL A 20 -3.72 14.24 -4.09
N ALA A 21 -4.59 15.22 -3.83
CA ALA A 21 -5.67 15.58 -4.75
C ALA A 21 -5.14 16.01 -6.12
N SER A 22 -4.08 16.79 -6.14
CA SER A 22 -3.45 17.27 -7.38
C SER A 22 -2.82 16.16 -8.19
N LEU A 23 -2.10 15.25 -7.54
CA LEU A 23 -1.50 14.08 -8.18
C LEU A 23 -2.57 13.10 -8.70
N LEU A 24 -3.62 12.84 -7.91
CA LEU A 24 -4.75 12.01 -8.35
C LEU A 24 -5.43 12.60 -9.59
N ALA A 25 -5.67 13.92 -9.61
CA ALA A 25 -6.25 14.60 -10.76
C ALA A 25 -5.36 14.50 -12.00
N ALA A 26 -4.05 14.74 -11.83
CA ALA A 26 -3.08 14.65 -12.92
C ALA A 26 -2.94 13.24 -13.49
N GLN A 27 -3.17 12.22 -12.67
CA GLN A 27 -3.10 10.80 -13.06
C GLN A 27 -4.45 10.24 -13.54
N GLY A 28 -5.49 11.07 -13.68
CA GLY A 28 -6.79 10.67 -14.20
C GLY A 28 -7.62 9.82 -13.22
N ALA A 29 -7.40 9.94 -11.92
CA ALA A 29 -8.18 9.25 -10.91
C ALA A 29 -9.60 9.81 -10.79
N ASN A 30 -10.49 9.04 -10.12
CA ASN A 30 -11.89 9.41 -9.92
C ASN A 30 -12.05 10.84 -9.35
N PRO A 31 -12.82 11.72 -10.01
CA PRO A 31 -13.03 13.12 -9.57
C PRO A 31 -13.67 13.25 -8.18
N PHE A 32 -14.49 12.28 -7.75
CA PHE A 32 -15.08 12.28 -6.41
C PHE A 32 -14.00 12.11 -5.33
N ARG A 33 -13.02 11.23 -5.59
CA ARG A 33 -11.87 11.04 -4.70
C ARG A 33 -11.02 12.30 -4.62
N VAL A 34 -10.73 12.93 -5.75
CA VAL A 34 -10.01 14.22 -5.79
C VAL A 34 -10.72 15.28 -4.95
N ARG A 35 -12.05 15.40 -5.08
CA ARG A 35 -12.85 16.35 -4.30
C ARG A 35 -12.83 16.05 -2.81
N ALA A 36 -12.88 14.77 -2.41
CA ALA A 36 -12.82 14.39 -1.00
C ALA A 36 -11.52 14.86 -0.33
N TYR A 37 -10.37 14.65 -0.98
CA TYR A 37 -9.08 15.12 -0.46
C TYR A 37 -9.00 16.64 -0.36
N ARG A 38 -9.50 17.38 -1.37
CA ARG A 38 -9.55 18.85 -1.33
C ARG A 38 -10.44 19.37 -0.21
N ARG A 39 -11.62 18.76 -0.04
CA ARG A 39 -12.54 19.16 1.02
C ARG A 39 -11.95 18.89 2.41
N ALA A 40 -11.30 17.77 2.61
CA ALA A 40 -10.60 17.47 3.86
C ALA A 40 -9.48 18.48 4.14
N ALA A 41 -8.69 18.84 3.12
CA ALA A 41 -7.64 19.86 3.27
C ALA A 41 -8.22 21.23 3.67
N GLU A 42 -9.32 21.64 3.04
CA GLU A 42 -10.01 22.88 3.39
C GLU A 42 -10.56 22.86 4.82
N THR A 43 -11.18 21.74 5.23
CA THR A 43 -11.67 21.56 6.60
C THR A 43 -10.55 21.73 7.63
N LEU A 44 -9.39 21.11 7.40
CA LEU A 44 -8.24 21.23 8.32
C LEU A 44 -7.74 22.67 8.44
N ARG A 45 -7.71 23.43 7.34
CA ARG A 45 -7.29 24.85 7.39
C ARG A 45 -8.26 25.73 8.16
N GLN A 46 -9.55 25.41 8.13
CA GLN A 46 -10.58 26.17 8.81
C GLN A 46 -10.73 25.79 10.29
N MET A 47 -10.06 24.74 10.75
CA MET A 47 -10.14 24.30 12.13
C MET A 47 -9.43 25.27 13.09
N PRO A 48 -10.13 25.73 14.17
CA PRO A 48 -9.51 26.62 15.17
C PRO A 48 -8.56 25.89 16.13
N ARG A 49 -8.64 24.55 16.20
CA ARG A 49 -7.80 23.70 17.06
C ARG A 49 -6.88 22.79 16.22
N PRO A 50 -5.72 22.36 16.77
CA PRO A 50 -4.84 21.43 16.09
C PRO A 50 -5.54 20.11 15.80
N VAL A 51 -5.34 19.56 14.62
CA VAL A 51 -5.87 18.23 14.24
C VAL A 51 -5.26 17.10 15.12
N SER A 52 -4.08 17.33 15.69
CA SER A 52 -3.47 16.40 16.66
C SER A 52 -4.29 16.27 17.94
N GLU A 53 -4.86 17.37 18.45
CA GLU A 53 -5.74 17.33 19.62
C GLU A 53 -7.02 16.51 19.37
N VAL A 54 -7.58 16.61 18.15
CA VAL A 54 -8.74 15.78 17.77
C VAL A 54 -8.36 14.29 17.81
N LEU A 55 -7.20 13.94 17.28
CA LEU A 55 -6.71 12.56 17.30
C LEU A 55 -6.44 12.07 18.73
N GLU A 56 -5.86 12.92 19.58
CA GLU A 56 -5.51 12.57 20.98
C GLU A 56 -6.75 12.41 21.87
N GLN A 57 -7.75 13.27 21.71
CA GLN A 57 -8.94 13.29 22.57
C GLN A 57 -10.06 12.40 22.08
N GLU A 58 -10.25 12.32 20.78
CA GLU A 58 -11.42 11.68 20.15
C GLU A 58 -11.03 10.49 19.23
N GLY A 59 -9.72 10.24 19.04
CA GLY A 59 -9.24 9.14 18.24
C GLY A 59 -9.55 9.27 16.74
N LEU A 60 -9.59 8.13 16.06
CA LEU A 60 -9.95 8.10 14.64
C LEU A 60 -11.40 8.52 14.36
N GLU A 61 -12.30 8.25 15.30
CA GLU A 61 -13.71 8.62 15.17
C GLU A 61 -13.89 10.14 15.13
N GLY A 62 -13.14 10.87 15.96
CA GLY A 62 -13.12 12.33 15.91
C GLY A 62 -12.61 12.88 14.59
N LEU A 63 -11.59 12.28 14.01
CA LEU A 63 -11.13 12.66 12.67
C LEU A 63 -12.18 12.37 11.59
N GLN A 64 -12.89 11.25 11.69
CA GLN A 64 -13.95 10.88 10.73
C GLN A 64 -15.20 11.78 10.84
N ALA A 65 -15.42 12.36 12.01
CA ALA A 65 -16.52 13.33 12.20
C ALA A 65 -16.25 14.67 11.49
N LEU A 66 -15.02 14.94 11.06
CA LEU A 66 -14.69 16.16 10.33
C LEU A 66 -15.28 16.16 8.91
N PRO A 67 -15.83 17.30 8.43
CA PRO A 67 -16.42 17.40 7.10
C PRO A 67 -15.44 16.98 6.00
N GLY A 68 -15.83 16.02 5.15
CA GLY A 68 -15.01 15.54 4.03
C GLY A 68 -13.91 14.53 4.43
N VAL A 69 -13.82 14.15 5.70
CA VAL A 69 -12.85 13.18 6.20
C VAL A 69 -13.51 11.83 6.39
N GLY A 70 -13.38 10.94 5.42
CA GLY A 70 -13.76 9.54 5.55
C GLY A 70 -12.67 8.72 6.26
N GLU A 71 -12.93 7.44 6.51
CA GLU A 71 -12.02 6.55 7.25
C GLU A 71 -10.62 6.49 6.64
N SER A 72 -10.50 6.39 5.31
CA SER A 72 -9.20 6.35 4.60
C SER A 72 -8.40 7.64 4.80
N ILE A 73 -9.06 8.81 4.74
CA ILE A 73 -8.40 10.10 4.95
C ILE A 73 -8.03 10.29 6.43
N ALA A 74 -8.90 9.87 7.37
CA ALA A 74 -8.62 9.91 8.80
C ALA A 74 -7.35 9.10 9.16
N ARG A 75 -7.20 7.90 8.59
CA ARG A 75 -5.99 7.08 8.74
C ARG A 75 -4.76 7.75 8.14
N ALA A 76 -4.89 8.36 6.97
CA ALA A 76 -3.78 9.10 6.35
C ALA A 76 -3.36 10.29 7.20
N ILE A 77 -4.30 11.03 7.79
CA ILE A 77 -4.02 12.14 8.72
C ILE A 77 -3.27 11.61 9.95
N ARG A 78 -3.78 10.54 10.58
CA ARG A 78 -3.13 9.91 11.73
C ARG A 78 -1.68 9.51 11.39
N ASP A 79 -1.45 8.89 10.25
CA ASP A 79 -0.13 8.41 9.85
C ASP A 79 0.86 9.57 9.62
N VAL A 80 0.36 10.71 9.13
CA VAL A 80 1.16 11.94 9.05
C VAL A 80 1.51 12.45 10.45
N LEU A 81 0.55 12.49 11.37
CA LEU A 81 0.76 13.00 12.72
C LEU A 81 1.71 12.12 13.53
N GLN A 82 1.57 10.79 13.43
CA GLN A 82 2.38 9.84 14.21
C GLN A 82 3.74 9.52 13.59
N HIS A 83 3.83 9.49 12.26
CA HIS A 83 5.03 9.01 11.57
C HIS A 83 5.64 10.05 10.61
N GLY A 84 5.01 11.22 10.44
CA GLY A 84 5.45 12.24 9.48
C GLY A 84 5.33 11.83 8.00
N ARG A 85 4.62 10.74 7.70
CA ARG A 85 4.57 10.11 6.36
C ARG A 85 3.12 9.89 5.92
N MET A 86 2.93 9.91 4.60
CA MET A 86 1.67 9.55 3.96
C MET A 86 1.99 8.57 2.82
N ALA A 87 1.72 7.29 3.04
CA ALA A 87 2.08 6.21 2.10
C ALA A 87 1.50 6.45 0.70
N MET A 88 0.26 6.88 0.63
CA MET A 88 -0.40 7.22 -0.63
C MET A 88 0.34 8.34 -1.40
N LEU A 89 0.79 9.40 -0.71
CA LEU A 89 1.52 10.49 -1.33
C LEU A 89 2.87 10.02 -1.88
N GLU A 90 3.61 9.21 -1.10
CA GLU A 90 4.87 8.61 -1.54
C GLU A 90 4.67 7.74 -2.79
N ARG A 91 3.59 6.96 -2.84
CA ARG A 91 3.24 6.15 -4.00
C ARG A 91 2.91 7.00 -5.23
N LEU A 92 2.06 8.00 -5.09
CA LEU A 92 1.67 8.89 -6.19
C LEU A 92 2.85 9.65 -6.78
N ARG A 93 3.86 9.93 -5.97
CA ARG A 93 5.14 10.51 -6.40
C ARG A 93 6.11 9.47 -7.00
N GLY A 94 5.79 8.18 -6.94
CA GLY A 94 6.70 7.09 -7.32
C GLY A 94 7.91 6.96 -6.37
N GLU A 95 7.75 7.30 -5.10
CA GLU A 95 8.80 7.30 -4.06
C GLU A 95 8.72 6.09 -3.12
N SER A 96 7.80 5.15 -3.34
CA SER A 96 7.62 3.96 -2.48
C SER A 96 8.94 3.23 -2.24
N ASP A 97 9.27 3.01 -0.97
CA ASP A 97 10.48 2.34 -0.53
C ASP A 97 10.13 1.15 0.38
N PRO A 98 10.11 -0.09 -0.15
CA PRO A 98 9.84 -1.27 0.65
C PRO A 98 10.76 -1.43 1.85
N VAL A 99 12.05 -1.17 1.68
CA VAL A 99 13.03 -1.25 2.79
C VAL A 99 12.68 -0.28 3.90
N LYS A 100 12.31 0.94 3.55
CA LYS A 100 11.90 1.97 4.50
C LYS A 100 10.58 1.63 5.20
N LEU A 101 9.64 1.03 4.45
CA LEU A 101 8.38 0.55 4.99
C LEU A 101 8.60 -0.59 5.98
N LEU A 102 9.37 -1.60 5.62
CA LEU A 102 9.70 -2.74 6.49
C LEU A 102 10.49 -2.29 7.73
N ALA A 103 11.47 -1.39 7.57
CA ALA A 103 12.26 -0.83 8.67
C ALA A 103 11.44 0.05 9.63
N SER A 104 10.23 0.45 9.25
CA SER A 104 9.33 1.19 10.15
C SER A 104 8.68 0.31 11.22
N VAL A 105 8.77 -1.03 11.10
CA VAL A 105 8.26 -1.98 12.08
C VAL A 105 9.24 -2.09 13.24
N PRO A 106 8.79 -1.89 14.51
CA PRO A 106 9.64 -2.08 15.68
C PRO A 106 10.33 -3.44 15.67
N GLY A 107 11.63 -3.44 15.94
CA GLY A 107 12.44 -4.66 15.86
C GLY A 107 13.02 -4.95 14.47
N ILE A 108 12.67 -4.19 13.43
CA ILE A 108 13.25 -4.32 12.09
C ILE A 108 14.14 -3.11 11.79
N GLY A 109 15.44 -3.27 11.96
CA GLY A 109 16.41 -2.27 11.52
C GLY A 109 16.63 -2.31 10.00
N ARG A 110 17.25 -1.25 9.44
CA ARG A 110 17.45 -1.08 7.99
C ARG A 110 18.15 -2.28 7.34
N ALA A 111 19.24 -2.77 7.90
CA ALA A 111 19.97 -3.91 7.33
C ALA A 111 19.11 -5.19 7.29
N PHE A 112 18.25 -5.39 8.28
CA PHE A 112 17.33 -6.52 8.30
C PHE A 112 16.19 -6.32 7.29
N ALA A 113 15.64 -5.11 7.18
CA ALA A 113 14.65 -4.76 6.15
C ALA A 113 15.19 -4.95 4.73
N GLU A 114 16.45 -4.59 4.47
CA GLU A 114 17.13 -4.85 3.19
C GLU A 114 17.19 -6.35 2.88
N ARG A 115 17.49 -7.18 3.86
CA ARG A 115 17.49 -8.65 3.71
C ARG A 115 16.08 -9.20 3.46
N LEU A 116 15.09 -8.76 4.22
CA LEU A 116 13.69 -9.14 4.02
C LEU A 116 13.21 -8.84 2.60
N HIS A 117 13.54 -7.65 2.11
CA HIS A 117 13.24 -7.24 0.75
C HIS A 117 14.03 -8.03 -0.30
N THR A 118 15.34 -8.27 -0.05
CA THR A 118 16.25 -8.88 -1.02
C THR A 118 16.10 -10.40 -1.10
N ASP A 119 16.05 -11.06 0.07
CA ASP A 119 16.13 -12.52 0.17
C ASP A 119 14.75 -13.16 0.08
N LEU A 120 13.73 -12.52 0.67
CA LEU A 120 12.34 -13.01 0.67
C LEU A 120 11.41 -12.26 -0.30
N GLY A 121 11.87 -11.18 -0.92
CA GLY A 121 11.05 -10.39 -1.85
C GLY A 121 9.88 -9.67 -1.18
N LEU A 122 9.98 -9.35 0.12
CA LEU A 122 8.91 -8.70 0.85
C LEU A 122 8.90 -7.20 0.55
N ASP A 123 7.77 -6.70 0.06
CA ASP A 123 7.57 -5.30 -0.31
C ASP A 123 6.54 -4.59 0.57
N THR A 124 5.76 -5.36 1.35
CA THR A 124 4.59 -4.88 2.10
C THR A 124 4.57 -5.36 3.54
N LEU A 125 3.78 -4.68 4.39
CA LEU A 125 3.57 -5.14 5.76
C LEU A 125 2.70 -6.41 5.81
N GLU A 126 1.79 -6.59 4.86
CA GLU A 126 0.96 -7.78 4.71
C GLU A 126 1.79 -9.01 4.31
N GLU A 127 2.72 -8.84 3.36
CA GLU A 127 3.66 -9.89 2.99
C GLU A 127 4.59 -10.23 4.17
N LEU A 128 5.01 -9.22 4.93
CA LEU A 128 5.81 -9.41 6.14
C LEU A 128 5.03 -10.16 7.21
N GLU A 129 3.75 -9.82 7.42
CA GLU A 129 2.86 -10.54 8.36
C GLU A 129 2.70 -12.00 7.95
N ALA A 130 2.39 -12.25 6.67
CA ALA A 130 2.30 -13.61 6.14
C ALA A 130 3.60 -14.39 6.38
N ALA A 131 4.76 -13.80 6.05
CA ALA A 131 6.07 -14.42 6.25
C ALA A 131 6.41 -14.64 7.74
N ALA A 132 5.89 -13.81 8.65
CA ALA A 132 6.04 -13.98 10.08
C ALA A 132 5.21 -15.17 10.62
N HIS A 133 4.12 -15.56 9.95
CA HIS A 133 3.24 -16.65 10.38
C HIS A 133 3.52 -17.99 9.68
N ASP A 134 4.04 -17.99 8.45
CA ASP A 134 4.30 -19.19 7.65
C ASP A 134 5.73 -19.74 7.81
N GLY A 135 6.54 -19.17 8.71
CA GLY A 135 7.89 -19.65 9.03
C GLY A 135 9.00 -19.12 8.11
N ARG A 136 8.70 -18.36 7.06
CA ARG A 136 9.73 -17.80 6.16
C ARG A 136 10.69 -16.85 6.88
N LEU A 137 10.21 -16.07 7.86
CA LEU A 137 11.10 -15.21 8.65
C LEU A 137 12.10 -15.99 9.49
N GLU A 138 11.73 -17.19 9.96
CA GLU A 138 12.61 -18.03 10.79
C GLU A 138 13.82 -18.56 10.01
N GLN A 139 13.74 -18.59 8.69
CA GLN A 139 14.84 -19.01 7.80
C GLN A 139 15.92 -17.94 7.66
N ILE A 140 15.63 -16.69 8.07
CA ILE A 140 16.62 -15.60 8.01
C ILE A 140 17.45 -15.59 9.28
N ALA A 141 18.78 -15.73 9.14
CA ALA A 141 19.70 -15.66 10.26
C ALA A 141 19.56 -14.35 11.05
N GLY A 142 19.52 -14.44 12.38
CA GLY A 142 19.46 -13.29 13.29
C GLY A 142 18.06 -12.91 13.75
N ILE A 143 17.03 -13.76 13.50
CA ILE A 143 15.72 -13.63 14.12
C ILE A 143 15.56 -14.66 15.22
N GLY A 144 15.45 -14.21 16.48
CA GLY A 144 15.10 -15.08 17.61
C GLY A 144 13.59 -15.00 17.90
N HIS A 145 13.07 -16.02 18.61
CA HIS A 145 11.65 -16.11 18.94
C HIS A 145 11.07 -14.84 19.59
N LYS A 146 11.83 -14.19 20.48
CA LYS A 146 11.36 -12.95 21.14
C LYS A 146 11.20 -11.79 20.14
N ARG A 147 12.11 -11.68 19.18
CA ARG A 147 12.04 -10.64 18.13
C ARG A 147 10.90 -10.91 17.16
N LEU A 148 10.71 -12.18 16.78
CA LEU A 148 9.62 -12.59 15.89
C LEU A 148 8.24 -12.33 16.54
N ALA A 149 8.09 -12.65 17.84
CA ALA A 149 6.87 -12.34 18.59
C ALA A 149 6.59 -10.82 18.59
N GLY A 150 7.58 -9.98 18.90
CA GLY A 150 7.42 -8.52 18.88
C GLY A 150 7.07 -7.96 17.48
N ILE A 151 7.59 -8.56 16.41
CA ILE A 151 7.22 -8.19 15.04
C ILE A 151 5.76 -8.57 14.76
N ARG A 152 5.33 -9.79 15.13
CA ARG A 152 3.93 -10.25 15.00
C ARG A 152 2.95 -9.32 15.73
N ASP A 153 3.26 -8.97 16.98
CA ASP A 153 2.42 -8.08 17.80
C ASP A 153 2.33 -6.68 17.16
N SER A 154 3.46 -6.14 16.71
CA SER A 154 3.51 -4.83 16.05
C SER A 154 2.73 -4.81 14.74
N LEU A 155 2.81 -5.87 13.93
CA LEU A 155 2.08 -5.99 12.68
C LEU A 155 0.57 -6.16 12.93
N ALA A 156 0.18 -6.99 13.90
CA ALA A 156 -1.21 -7.16 14.30
C ALA A 156 -1.85 -5.83 14.71
N HIS A 157 -1.13 -5.01 15.47
CA HIS A 157 -1.59 -3.68 15.87
C HIS A 157 -1.67 -2.69 14.69
N ARG A 158 -0.66 -2.67 13.81
CA ARG A 158 -0.58 -1.73 12.69
C ARG A 158 -1.56 -2.04 11.57
N LEU A 159 -1.77 -3.31 11.27
CA LEU A 159 -2.71 -3.75 10.24
C LEU A 159 -4.16 -3.73 10.75
N ALA A 160 -4.36 -3.26 12.02
CA ALA A 160 -5.67 -3.08 12.66
C ALA A 160 -6.57 -4.32 12.55
N ARG A 161 -5.96 -5.50 12.64
CA ARG A 161 -6.68 -6.74 12.81
C ARG A 161 -7.04 -6.92 14.28
N VAL A 162 -7.87 -6.02 14.81
CA VAL A 162 -8.75 -6.40 15.91
C VAL A 162 -9.68 -7.44 15.30
N ARG A 163 -9.40 -8.69 15.57
CA ARG A 163 -10.21 -9.83 15.18
C ARG A 163 -11.52 -9.76 15.95
N PRO A 164 -12.66 -9.34 15.35
CA PRO A 164 -13.92 -9.78 15.88
C PRO A 164 -13.98 -11.30 15.68
N PRO A 165 -14.61 -12.08 16.55
CA PRO A 165 -14.81 -13.51 16.32
C PRO A 165 -15.57 -13.67 15.01
N ALA A 166 -15.01 -14.44 14.08
CA ALA A 166 -15.46 -14.61 12.72
C ALA A 166 -16.90 -15.14 12.62
N PRO A 167 -17.61 -14.72 11.55
CA PRO A 167 -18.08 -15.71 10.59
C PRO A 167 -17.21 -15.68 9.30
N PRO A 168 -17.16 -16.78 8.54
CA PRO A 168 -16.39 -16.85 7.31
C PRO A 168 -17.12 -16.09 6.19
N ALA A 169 -16.80 -14.85 6.03
CA ALA A 169 -17.29 -14.07 4.89
C ALA A 169 -16.19 -13.12 4.46
N SER A 170 -15.73 -13.31 3.24
CA SER A 170 -14.91 -12.43 2.41
C SER A 170 -14.13 -11.37 3.22
N ASP A 171 -12.88 -11.62 3.42
CA ASP A 171 -11.88 -10.83 4.18
C ASP A 171 -11.66 -9.41 3.61
N GLY A 172 -12.64 -8.85 2.89
CA GLY A 172 -12.55 -7.56 2.18
C GLY A 172 -11.43 -7.52 1.13
N ARG A 173 -10.71 -8.63 0.95
CA ARG A 173 -9.64 -8.75 -0.04
C ARG A 173 -10.23 -8.99 -1.42
N PRO A 174 -9.66 -8.36 -2.46
CA PRO A 174 -10.01 -8.70 -3.84
C PRO A 174 -9.75 -10.19 -4.13
N SER A 175 -10.59 -10.79 -4.96
CA SER A 175 -10.35 -12.15 -5.45
C SER A 175 -9.07 -12.19 -6.32
N ILE A 176 -8.48 -13.37 -6.45
CA ILE A 176 -7.34 -13.57 -7.35
C ILE A 176 -7.69 -13.15 -8.78
N ASP A 177 -8.87 -13.56 -9.25
CA ASP A 177 -9.33 -13.25 -10.61
C ASP A 177 -9.48 -11.74 -10.83
N GLU A 178 -9.99 -11.01 -9.83
CA GLU A 178 -10.09 -9.55 -9.88
C GLU A 178 -8.71 -8.88 -9.99
N LEU A 179 -7.75 -9.33 -9.17
CA LEU A 179 -6.37 -8.81 -9.21
C LEU A 179 -5.66 -9.13 -10.53
N LEU A 180 -5.84 -10.34 -11.05
CA LEU A 180 -5.28 -10.73 -12.36
C LEU A 180 -5.95 -10.00 -13.52
N ALA A 181 -7.24 -9.68 -13.42
CA ALA A 181 -7.92 -8.87 -14.42
C ALA A 181 -7.37 -7.43 -14.45
N ILE A 182 -7.09 -6.84 -13.27
CA ILE A 182 -6.46 -5.51 -13.17
C ILE A 182 -5.02 -5.54 -13.68
N ASP A 183 -4.24 -6.57 -13.37
CA ASP A 183 -2.89 -6.76 -13.91
C ASP A 183 -2.90 -6.80 -15.44
N ARG A 184 -3.84 -7.55 -16.01
CA ARG A 184 -4.00 -7.65 -17.46
C ARG A 184 -4.36 -6.30 -18.09
N GLU A 185 -5.40 -5.64 -17.56
CA GLU A 185 -5.83 -4.31 -18.03
C GLU A 185 -4.67 -3.31 -17.99
N TYR A 186 -3.94 -3.28 -16.87
CA TYR A 186 -2.79 -2.41 -16.72
C TYR A 186 -1.72 -2.65 -17.77
N ARG A 187 -1.32 -3.91 -17.96
CA ARG A 187 -0.26 -4.28 -18.90
C ARG A 187 -0.65 -4.01 -20.34
N GLU A 188 -1.89 -4.28 -20.72
CA GLU A 188 -2.42 -3.99 -22.07
C GLU A 188 -2.41 -2.49 -22.35
N LYS A 189 -2.96 -1.69 -21.45
CA LYS A 189 -2.99 -0.22 -21.59
C LYS A 189 -1.59 0.40 -21.55
N ALA A 190 -0.71 -0.11 -20.68
CA ALA A 190 0.68 0.35 -20.60
C ALA A 190 1.44 0.06 -21.91
N ALA A 191 1.28 -1.14 -22.47
CA ALA A 191 1.89 -1.52 -23.75
C ALA A 191 1.35 -0.69 -24.92
N ALA A 192 0.06 -0.32 -24.89
CA ALA A 192 -0.58 0.53 -25.88
C ALA A 192 -0.28 2.03 -25.72
N GLY A 193 0.48 2.44 -24.68
CA GLY A 193 0.76 3.85 -24.39
C GLY A 193 -0.47 4.68 -23.99
N GLN A 194 -1.52 4.04 -23.48
CA GLN A 194 -2.80 4.66 -23.15
C GLN A 194 -2.86 5.19 -21.70
N LEU A 195 -1.81 5.02 -20.92
CA LEU A 195 -1.75 5.42 -19.53
C LEU A 195 -0.92 6.69 -19.35
N VAL A 196 -1.34 7.51 -18.38
CA VAL A 196 -0.52 8.63 -17.90
C VAL A 196 0.77 8.07 -17.30
N THR A 197 1.91 8.68 -17.64
CA THR A 197 3.20 8.32 -17.08
C THR A 197 3.64 9.33 -16.04
N ILE A 198 4.24 8.83 -14.95
CA ILE A 198 4.86 9.66 -13.92
C ILE A 198 6.39 9.55 -13.98
N ALA A 199 7.08 10.56 -13.44
CA ALA A 199 8.53 10.60 -13.27
C ALA A 199 8.88 10.20 -11.82
N PRO A 200 9.11 8.91 -11.51
CA PRO A 200 9.47 8.51 -10.17
C PRO A 200 10.81 9.12 -9.77
N ARG A 201 11.01 9.49 -8.49
CA ARG A 201 12.29 10.04 -8.03
C ARG A 201 13.38 8.98 -7.91
N ARG A 202 13.01 7.75 -7.56
CA ARG A 202 13.97 6.66 -7.38
C ARG A 202 14.30 6.01 -8.72
N PHE A 203 15.56 5.64 -8.89
CA PHE A 203 16.07 4.97 -10.11
C PHE A 203 15.75 5.71 -11.42
N ASN A 204 15.63 7.04 -11.34
CA ASN A 204 15.30 7.90 -12.48
C ASN A 204 16.15 9.19 -12.44
N PRO A 205 17.46 9.11 -12.67
CA PRO A 205 18.35 10.26 -12.60
C PRO A 205 18.01 11.35 -13.61
N SER A 206 17.46 10.97 -14.75
CA SER A 206 17.04 11.88 -15.82
C SER A 206 15.69 12.55 -15.56
N ARG A 207 14.97 12.18 -14.50
CA ARG A 207 13.62 12.67 -14.16
C ARG A 207 12.60 12.57 -15.30
N GLN A 208 12.78 11.62 -16.21
CA GLN A 208 11.84 11.38 -17.30
C GLN A 208 10.58 10.68 -16.78
N ALA A 209 9.42 11.06 -17.33
CA ALA A 209 8.17 10.36 -17.08
C ALA A 209 8.16 9.03 -17.86
N TRP A 210 8.31 7.90 -17.16
CA TRP A 210 8.37 6.58 -17.80
C TRP A 210 7.47 5.53 -17.16
N LEU A 211 7.00 5.77 -15.92
CA LEU A 211 6.24 4.79 -15.15
C LEU A 211 4.74 5.00 -15.38
N PRO A 212 4.07 4.12 -16.16
CA PRO A 212 2.64 4.24 -16.39
C PRO A 212 1.86 3.95 -15.09
N VAL A 213 0.74 4.65 -14.92
CA VAL A 213 -0.16 4.49 -13.76
C VAL A 213 -1.57 4.26 -14.26
N LEU A 214 -2.23 3.21 -13.77
CA LEU A 214 -3.65 2.94 -13.98
C LEU A 214 -4.40 3.23 -12.68
N HIS A 215 -5.42 4.07 -12.75
CA HIS A 215 -6.48 4.14 -11.75
C HIS A 215 -7.74 3.48 -12.30
N THR A 216 -8.31 2.52 -11.57
CA THR A 216 -9.53 1.83 -11.98
C THR A 216 -10.38 1.49 -10.77
N GLU A 217 -11.64 1.13 -11.00
CA GLU A 217 -12.60 0.82 -9.94
C GLU A 217 -13.28 -0.52 -10.22
N ARG A 218 -13.56 -1.26 -9.16
CA ARG A 218 -14.39 -2.47 -9.21
C ARG A 218 -15.32 -2.45 -7.99
N GLY A 219 -16.62 -2.32 -8.23
CA GLY A 219 -17.59 -2.11 -7.16
C GLY A 219 -17.23 -0.87 -6.33
N SER A 220 -17.08 -1.03 -5.02
CA SER A 220 -16.70 0.05 -4.10
C SER A 220 -15.19 0.24 -3.92
N ARG A 221 -14.35 -0.57 -4.59
CA ARG A 221 -12.90 -0.51 -4.44
C ARG A 221 -12.26 0.34 -5.50
N HIS A 222 -11.32 1.17 -5.06
CA HIS A 222 -10.44 1.94 -5.92
C HIS A 222 -9.10 1.23 -6.02
N TYR A 223 -8.61 1.06 -7.24
CA TYR A 223 -7.34 0.40 -7.53
C TYR A 223 -6.35 1.38 -8.17
N THR A 224 -5.08 1.24 -7.81
CA THR A 224 -3.97 1.87 -8.53
C THR A 224 -2.96 0.80 -8.87
N ALA A 225 -2.66 0.63 -10.15
CA ALA A 225 -1.65 -0.31 -10.62
C ALA A 225 -0.49 0.41 -11.30
N LEU A 226 0.72 -0.04 -11.01
CA LEU A 226 1.94 0.45 -11.64
C LEU A 226 3.02 -0.62 -11.63
N PHE A 227 4.01 -0.52 -12.52
CA PHE A 227 5.18 -1.38 -12.50
C PHE A 227 6.01 -1.15 -11.25
N SER A 228 6.64 -2.21 -10.75
CA SER A 228 7.52 -2.14 -9.58
C SER A 228 8.78 -1.32 -9.88
N ASN A 229 8.97 -0.24 -9.12
CA ASN A 229 10.18 0.59 -9.16
C ASN A 229 11.06 0.35 -7.92
N THR A 230 11.17 -0.91 -7.48
CA THR A 230 11.98 -1.30 -6.33
C THR A 230 13.42 -1.60 -6.74
N ALA A 231 14.37 -1.49 -5.80
CA ALA A 231 15.76 -1.85 -6.04
C ALA A 231 15.91 -3.31 -6.50
N LEU A 232 15.09 -4.20 -5.94
CA LEU A 232 15.09 -5.61 -6.34
C LEU A 232 14.62 -5.79 -7.78
N ALA A 233 13.49 -5.17 -8.17
CA ALA A 233 12.96 -5.25 -9.52
C ALA A 233 13.98 -4.76 -10.57
N HIS A 234 14.69 -3.65 -10.26
CA HIS A 234 15.77 -3.14 -11.11
C HIS A 234 16.95 -4.11 -11.20
N ARG A 235 17.42 -4.63 -10.06
CA ARG A 235 18.56 -5.57 -10.02
C ARG A 235 18.32 -6.86 -10.80
N VAL A 236 17.09 -7.39 -10.74
CA VAL A 236 16.73 -8.63 -11.44
C VAL A 236 16.11 -8.41 -12.83
N GLY A 237 16.05 -7.15 -13.31
CA GLY A 237 15.49 -6.82 -14.62
C GLY A 237 13.99 -7.05 -14.77
N ARG A 238 13.22 -6.98 -13.67
CA ARG A 238 11.79 -7.30 -13.63
C ARG A 238 10.87 -6.09 -13.47
N THR A 239 11.37 -4.89 -13.67
CA THR A 239 10.58 -3.65 -13.53
C THR A 239 9.33 -3.60 -14.39
N ARG A 240 9.31 -4.27 -15.56
CA ARG A 240 8.14 -4.36 -16.45
C ARG A 240 7.36 -5.67 -16.32
N ASP A 241 7.81 -6.60 -15.49
CA ASP A 241 7.09 -7.84 -15.19
C ASP A 241 6.28 -7.72 -13.90
N TRP A 242 6.84 -7.11 -12.87
CA TRP A 242 6.20 -7.00 -11.57
C TRP A 242 5.25 -5.81 -11.54
N VAL A 243 3.97 -6.09 -11.29
CA VAL A 243 2.90 -5.09 -11.17
C VAL A 243 2.47 -4.99 -9.73
N VAL A 244 2.63 -3.82 -9.13
CA VAL A 244 2.13 -3.52 -7.79
C VAL A 244 0.73 -2.96 -7.93
N ILE A 245 -0.22 -3.57 -7.25
CA ILE A 245 -1.64 -3.17 -7.22
C ILE A 245 -1.96 -2.73 -5.81
N TYR A 246 -2.34 -1.47 -5.67
CA TYR A 246 -2.87 -0.88 -4.44
C TYR A 246 -4.38 -0.85 -4.52
N TRP A 247 -5.06 -1.08 -3.40
CA TRP A 247 -6.52 -0.94 -3.35
C TRP A 247 -6.98 -0.40 -2.00
N ASP A 248 -8.11 0.28 -2.04
CA ASP A 248 -8.82 0.75 -0.87
C ASP A 248 -10.33 0.76 -1.17
N ASP A 249 -11.12 0.40 -0.18
CA ASP A 249 -12.58 0.35 -0.25
C ASP A 249 -13.25 1.56 0.46
N GLY A 250 -12.46 2.55 0.85
CA GLY A 250 -12.88 3.71 1.61
C GLY A 250 -13.15 3.43 3.10
N ARG A 251 -13.07 2.17 3.54
CA ARG A 251 -13.37 1.73 4.91
C ARG A 251 -12.15 1.25 5.69
N GLY A 252 -10.99 1.24 5.08
CA GLY A 252 -9.78 0.70 5.70
C GLY A 252 -8.49 1.40 5.27
N ALA A 253 -7.37 0.91 5.76
CA ALA A 253 -6.06 1.30 5.25
C ALA A 253 -5.91 0.82 3.80
N GLU A 254 -5.22 1.61 2.98
CA GLU A 254 -4.82 1.17 1.65
C GLU A 254 -3.94 -0.08 1.78
N ARG A 255 -4.28 -1.11 1.00
CA ARG A 255 -3.56 -2.39 0.94
C ARG A 255 -2.89 -2.51 -0.41
N GLN A 256 -1.94 -3.45 -0.53
CA GLN A 256 -1.29 -3.72 -1.80
C GLN A 256 -0.94 -5.19 -1.95
N CYS A 257 -0.71 -5.62 -3.19
CA CYS A 257 -0.08 -6.88 -3.55
C CYS A 257 0.80 -6.69 -4.79
N THR A 258 1.64 -7.67 -5.07
CA THR A 258 2.45 -7.68 -6.29
C THR A 258 2.06 -8.86 -7.16
N VAL A 259 1.73 -8.62 -8.42
CA VAL A 259 1.51 -9.64 -9.43
C VAL A 259 2.79 -9.83 -10.24
N VAL A 260 3.23 -11.08 -10.35
CA VAL A 260 4.50 -11.44 -11.01
C VAL A 260 4.31 -12.63 -11.93
N THR A 261 5.24 -12.85 -12.85
CA THR A 261 5.32 -14.12 -13.59
C THR A 261 6.05 -15.16 -12.72
N ALA A 262 5.41 -16.28 -12.42
CA ALA A 262 6.01 -17.35 -11.65
C ALA A 262 7.18 -17.99 -12.40
N GLU A 263 8.35 -18.09 -11.75
CA GLU A 263 9.56 -18.65 -12.37
C GLU A 263 9.73 -20.14 -12.11
N ARG A 264 9.08 -20.67 -11.07
CA ARG A 264 9.24 -22.05 -10.59
C ARG A 264 7.89 -22.65 -10.21
N GLY A 265 7.89 -23.99 -10.00
CA GLY A 265 6.73 -24.72 -9.53
C GLY A 265 5.63 -24.94 -10.56
N PRO A 266 4.46 -25.44 -10.15
CA PRO A 266 3.35 -25.81 -11.05
C PRO A 266 2.72 -24.61 -11.78
N LEU A 267 2.96 -23.40 -11.31
CA LEU A 267 2.47 -22.17 -11.92
C LEU A 267 3.51 -21.47 -12.80
N LYS A 268 4.66 -22.09 -13.08
CA LYS A 268 5.72 -21.49 -13.89
C LYS A 268 5.19 -20.90 -15.20
N GLY A 269 5.58 -19.67 -15.50
CA GLY A 269 5.15 -18.90 -16.68
C GLY A 269 3.76 -18.26 -16.56
N ARG A 270 3.00 -18.55 -15.51
CA ARG A 270 1.69 -17.93 -15.26
C ARG A 270 1.84 -16.66 -14.43
N ARG A 271 0.89 -15.74 -14.59
CA ARG A 271 0.75 -14.59 -13.69
C ARG A 271 0.19 -15.04 -12.36
N VAL A 272 0.83 -14.67 -11.27
CA VAL A 272 0.46 -15.06 -9.91
C VAL A 272 0.46 -13.85 -8.99
N VAL A 273 -0.45 -13.84 -8.02
CA VAL A 273 -0.41 -12.89 -6.91
C VAL A 273 0.57 -13.43 -5.89
N ARG A 274 1.67 -12.71 -5.67
CA ARG A 274 2.74 -13.10 -4.75
C ARG A 274 2.18 -13.30 -3.34
N GLY A 275 2.52 -14.44 -2.73
CA GLY A 275 2.03 -14.84 -1.40
C GLY A 275 0.62 -15.46 -1.38
N ARG A 276 -0.04 -15.58 -2.55
CA ARG A 276 -1.35 -16.24 -2.70
C ARG A 276 -1.34 -17.35 -3.76
N GLU A 277 -0.17 -17.88 -4.07
CA GLU A 277 0.02 -18.93 -5.09
C GLU A 277 -0.77 -20.21 -4.77
N ALA A 278 -0.94 -20.52 -3.48
CA ALA A 278 -1.71 -21.70 -3.04
C ALA A 278 -3.19 -21.60 -3.44
N GLU A 279 -3.76 -20.40 -3.50
CA GLU A 279 -5.15 -20.17 -3.93
C GLU A 279 -5.33 -20.36 -5.45
N MET A 280 -4.23 -20.38 -6.20
CA MET A 280 -4.20 -20.50 -7.66
C MET A 280 -3.81 -21.91 -8.13
N ALA A 281 -3.25 -22.72 -7.24
CA ALA A 281 -2.90 -24.10 -7.57
C ALA A 281 -4.18 -24.89 -7.86
N PRO A 282 -4.21 -25.71 -8.92
CA PRO A 282 -5.32 -26.63 -9.10
C PRO A 282 -5.42 -27.53 -7.86
N ALA A 283 -6.64 -27.74 -7.37
CA ALA A 283 -6.88 -28.64 -6.26
C ALA A 283 -6.17 -29.97 -6.56
N PRO A 284 -5.44 -30.59 -5.60
CA PRO A 284 -4.81 -31.87 -5.82
C PRO A 284 -5.89 -32.86 -6.30
N GLY A 285 -5.71 -33.34 -7.55
CA GLY A 285 -6.66 -34.19 -8.20
C GLY A 285 -7.00 -35.33 -7.26
N ARG A 286 -8.28 -35.56 -7.02
CA ARG A 286 -8.75 -36.88 -6.56
C ARG A 286 -8.24 -37.88 -7.60
N ALA A 287 -7.13 -38.54 -7.28
CA ALA A 287 -6.72 -39.72 -8.01
C ALA A 287 -7.92 -40.69 -7.96
N GLY A 288 -8.56 -40.87 -9.11
CA GLY A 288 -9.64 -41.83 -9.25
C GLY A 288 -9.12 -43.19 -8.81
N VAL A 289 -9.71 -43.71 -7.75
CA VAL A 289 -9.63 -45.13 -7.45
C VAL A 289 -10.50 -45.77 -8.53
N ALA A 290 -9.83 -46.39 -9.51
CA ALA A 290 -10.41 -47.37 -10.41
C ALA A 290 -10.18 -48.74 -9.81
#